data_bc9c741ca375ac34c675a91dea09a438
#
_entry.id   bc9c741ca375ac34c675a91dea09a438
#
_cell.length_a   1.000
_cell.length_b   1.000
_cell.length_c   1.000
_cell.angle_alpha   90.00
_cell.angle_beta   90.00
_cell.angle_gamma   90.00
#
_symmetry.space_group_name_H-M   'P 1'
#
loop_
_entity.id
_entity.type
_entity.pdbx_description
1 polymer ?
#
loop_
_entity_poly.entity_id
_entity_poly.type
_entity_poly.pdbx_seq_one_letter_code
_entity_poly.pdbx_strand_id
1 'polypeptide(L)'
;MTRTLGGTGAEETILGYGAMELRGRPRGPQIADEDAGRLLNAVLDGGINLIDTSPDYGRSEELIGTFIGHRRAEFFLASKCGCPIEFPADAPPPYPHDYSPENVRADVEQSLRRLRTDHLDLVQVHVSPTRATLEENHTVETLEDLQAEGKLRFIGMSGILPNLPDHVAMRVFDVFQIPYSAVQRDHEKLITEAADAGAGTLIRGGAARGAAAEDKSWRTGPLSQDPGVGQRNWETSGLADLLSEAGMTNMEFILRFTLSHPGLSTTIVGTSNPAHLASNIAAAQRGPLPADLYQEAKKLLPLPDAR
;
A
#
# COMPACT_ATOMS: atom_id res chain seq x y z
N MET A 1 -8.38 9.73 12.96
CA MET A 1 -8.13 8.48 13.77
C MET A 1 -6.75 7.96 13.36
N THR A 2 -5.89 7.70 14.36
CA THR A 2 -4.54 7.17 14.17
C THR A 2 -4.41 5.79 14.83
N ARG A 3 -3.39 5.04 14.44
CA ARG A 3 -2.96 3.79 15.06
C ARG A 3 -1.44 3.75 15.05
N THR A 4 -0.86 3.07 16.03
CA THR A 4 0.58 2.81 16.06
C THR A 4 0.97 1.84 14.94
N LEU A 5 2.01 2.15 14.20
CA LEU A 5 2.54 1.29 13.13
C LEU A 5 3.42 0.17 13.74
N GLY A 6 2.79 -0.82 14.36
CA GLY A 6 3.48 -1.92 15.01
C GLY A 6 4.53 -1.46 16.04
N GLY A 7 5.67 -2.15 16.08
CA GLY A 7 6.78 -1.84 16.98
C GLY A 7 7.56 -0.56 16.65
N THR A 8 7.25 0.12 15.55
CA THR A 8 7.97 1.37 15.16
C THR A 8 7.71 2.54 16.09
N GLY A 9 6.59 2.52 16.82
CA GLY A 9 6.14 3.64 17.68
C GLY A 9 5.62 4.85 16.89
N ALA A 10 5.57 4.80 15.57
CA ALA A 10 5.02 5.87 14.74
C ALA A 10 3.48 5.84 14.78
N GLU A 11 2.85 7.01 14.96
CA GLU A 11 1.40 7.17 15.02
C GLU A 11 0.88 7.62 13.64
N GLU A 12 0.29 6.68 12.90
CA GLU A 12 -0.14 6.93 11.53
C GLU A 12 -1.67 6.95 11.41
N THR A 13 -2.15 7.80 10.51
CA THR A 13 -3.57 7.80 10.17
C THR A 13 -3.99 6.45 9.59
N ILE A 14 -5.18 5.98 9.95
CA ILE A 14 -5.70 4.69 9.46
C ILE A 14 -5.89 4.65 7.94
N LEU A 15 -5.87 5.83 7.29
CA LEU A 15 -5.85 6.02 5.85
C LEU A 15 -4.54 6.74 5.47
N GLY A 16 -3.70 6.08 4.70
CA GLY A 16 -2.55 6.65 4.03
C GLY A 16 -2.81 6.91 2.54
N TYR A 17 -1.92 7.63 1.89
CA TYR A 17 -1.98 7.91 0.47
C TYR A 17 -0.96 7.06 -0.31
N GLY A 18 -1.45 6.27 -1.27
CA GLY A 18 -0.62 5.52 -2.21
C GLY A 18 -0.40 6.32 -3.50
N ALA A 19 0.83 6.75 -3.73
CA ALA A 19 1.17 7.69 -4.81
C ALA A 19 1.39 7.03 -6.19
N MET A 20 1.06 5.76 -6.38
CA MET A 20 1.20 5.06 -7.66
C MET A 20 0.42 5.72 -8.80
N GLU A 21 -0.70 6.40 -8.52
CA GLU A 21 -1.49 7.09 -9.54
C GLU A 21 -0.81 8.37 -10.07
N LEU A 22 0.27 8.83 -9.42
CA LEU A 22 1.09 9.97 -9.88
C LEU A 22 2.22 9.56 -10.84
N ARG A 23 2.32 8.28 -11.21
CA ARG A 23 3.43 7.76 -12.03
C ARG A 23 3.52 8.36 -13.44
N GLY A 24 2.40 8.85 -14.00
CA GLY A 24 2.38 9.43 -15.34
C GLY A 24 2.55 8.40 -16.47
N ARG A 25 2.59 8.88 -17.71
CA ARG A 25 2.86 8.03 -18.89
C ARG A 25 4.32 7.56 -18.89
N PRO A 26 4.60 6.39 -19.48
CA PRO A 26 3.68 5.46 -20.14
C PRO A 26 2.92 4.54 -19.16
N ARG A 27 3.27 4.54 -17.86
CA ARG A 27 2.84 3.53 -16.88
C ARG A 27 1.50 3.84 -16.21
N GLY A 28 0.99 5.07 -16.38
CA GLY A 28 -0.28 5.52 -15.82
C GLY A 28 -0.90 6.69 -16.59
N PRO A 29 -2.05 7.19 -16.15
CA PRO A 29 -2.65 8.37 -16.72
C PRO A 29 -1.72 9.57 -16.56
N GLN A 30 -1.74 10.48 -17.55
CA GLN A 30 -1.04 11.74 -17.42
C GLN A 30 -1.77 12.63 -16.41
N ILE A 31 -1.01 13.21 -15.50
CA ILE A 31 -1.47 14.25 -14.57
C ILE A 31 -0.62 15.50 -14.81
N ALA A 32 -1.24 16.68 -14.83
CA ALA A 32 -0.51 17.93 -14.88
C ALA A 32 0.18 18.18 -13.54
N ASP A 33 1.36 18.79 -13.57
CA ASP A 33 2.18 19.00 -12.37
C ASP A 33 1.44 19.82 -11.29
N GLU A 34 0.71 20.86 -11.71
CA GLU A 34 -0.11 21.69 -10.82
C GLU A 34 -1.28 20.88 -10.20
N ASP A 35 -1.87 19.95 -10.93
CA ASP A 35 -2.92 19.07 -10.42
C ASP A 35 -2.35 18.09 -9.39
N ALA A 36 -1.18 17.50 -9.67
CA ALA A 36 -0.47 16.66 -8.73
C ALA A 36 -0.11 17.44 -7.44
N GLY A 37 0.38 18.67 -7.61
CA GLY A 37 0.70 19.54 -6.48
C GLY A 37 -0.52 19.88 -5.62
N ARG A 38 -1.65 20.24 -6.25
CA ARG A 38 -2.91 20.49 -5.54
C ARG A 38 -3.39 19.24 -4.79
N LEU A 39 -3.32 18.08 -5.44
CA LEU A 39 -3.73 16.82 -4.84
C LEU A 39 -2.87 16.43 -3.65
N LEU A 40 -1.53 16.50 -3.78
CA LEU A 40 -0.59 16.17 -2.70
C LEU A 40 -0.77 17.08 -1.47
N ASN A 41 -0.97 18.40 -1.69
CA ASN A 41 -1.29 19.29 -0.58
C ASN A 41 -2.65 18.95 0.04
N ALA A 42 -3.68 18.64 -0.76
CA ALA A 42 -4.97 18.23 -0.25
C ALA A 42 -4.93 16.92 0.55
N VAL A 43 -3.98 16.02 0.27
CA VAL A 43 -3.73 14.80 1.08
C VAL A 43 -3.33 15.20 2.50
N LEU A 44 -2.32 16.05 2.65
CA LEU A 44 -1.83 16.50 3.97
C LEU A 44 -2.87 17.39 4.68
N ASP A 45 -3.49 18.33 3.97
CA ASP A 45 -4.54 19.21 4.52
C ASP A 45 -5.78 18.43 4.96
N GLY A 46 -6.05 17.28 4.33
CA GLY A 46 -7.07 16.31 4.74
C GLY A 46 -6.71 15.47 5.97
N GLY A 47 -5.52 15.71 6.53
CA GLY A 47 -5.03 15.06 7.75
C GLY A 47 -4.40 13.69 7.54
N ILE A 48 -4.11 13.28 6.30
CA ILE A 48 -3.35 12.04 6.01
C ILE A 48 -1.88 12.32 6.30
N ASN A 49 -1.25 11.50 7.13
CA ASN A 49 0.16 11.65 7.51
C ASN A 49 1.06 10.49 7.06
N LEU A 50 0.60 9.60 6.19
CA LEU A 50 1.43 8.55 5.59
C LEU A 50 1.32 8.59 4.07
N ILE A 51 2.46 8.64 3.39
CA ILE A 51 2.57 8.62 1.93
C ILE A 51 3.48 7.46 1.52
N ASP A 52 2.96 6.58 0.65
CA ASP A 52 3.70 5.45 0.08
C ASP A 52 3.95 5.68 -1.42
N THR A 53 5.20 5.56 -1.81
CA THR A 53 5.67 5.68 -3.19
C THR A 53 6.64 4.55 -3.56
N SER A 54 7.33 4.66 -4.70
CA SER A 54 8.35 3.71 -5.16
C SER A 54 9.21 4.33 -6.26
N PRO A 55 10.49 3.98 -6.39
CA PRO A 55 11.33 4.37 -7.52
C PRO A 55 10.73 4.00 -8.88
N ASP A 56 9.99 2.89 -8.92
CA ASP A 56 9.35 2.40 -10.14
C ASP A 56 7.98 3.04 -10.44
N TYR A 57 7.53 4.01 -9.66
CA TYR A 57 6.30 4.75 -9.91
C TYR A 57 6.54 6.02 -10.75
N GLY A 58 7.39 5.91 -11.78
CA GLY A 58 7.63 7.01 -12.74
C GLY A 58 7.98 8.31 -12.05
N ARG A 59 7.14 9.35 -12.22
CA ARG A 59 7.38 10.70 -11.67
C ARG A 59 6.91 10.90 -10.22
N SER A 60 6.36 9.87 -9.57
CA SER A 60 5.72 10.00 -8.27
C SER A 60 6.65 10.62 -7.21
N GLU A 61 7.88 10.12 -7.08
CA GLU A 61 8.86 10.65 -6.12
C GLU A 61 9.25 12.11 -6.42
N GLU A 62 9.43 12.47 -7.68
CA GLU A 62 9.75 13.85 -8.10
C GLU A 62 8.62 14.82 -7.77
N LEU A 63 7.37 14.42 -8.01
CA LEU A 63 6.19 15.23 -7.70
C LEU A 63 6.03 15.43 -6.19
N ILE A 64 6.22 14.38 -5.39
CA ILE A 64 6.20 14.47 -3.93
C ILE A 64 7.28 15.45 -3.44
N GLY A 65 8.53 15.26 -3.87
CA GLY A 65 9.65 16.13 -3.49
C GLY A 65 9.45 17.59 -3.94
N THR A 66 8.85 17.80 -5.10
CA THR A 66 8.62 19.16 -5.63
C THR A 66 7.52 19.90 -4.89
N PHE A 67 6.40 19.27 -4.62
CA PHE A 67 5.19 19.97 -4.17
C PHE A 67 4.96 19.91 -2.66
N ILE A 68 5.48 18.89 -1.97
CA ILE A 68 5.30 18.74 -0.52
C ILE A 68 6.61 18.42 0.23
N GLY A 69 7.77 18.40 -0.44
CA GLY A 69 9.06 18.20 0.23
C GLY A 69 9.33 19.23 1.32
N HIS A 70 8.85 20.47 1.18
CA HIS A 70 8.94 21.53 2.21
C HIS A 70 8.08 21.25 3.45
N ARG A 71 7.13 20.32 3.37
CA ARG A 71 6.25 19.83 4.45
C ARG A 71 6.71 18.48 5.03
N ARG A 72 7.97 18.09 4.79
CA ARG A 72 8.51 16.74 5.11
C ARG A 72 8.21 16.28 6.55
N ALA A 73 8.21 17.20 7.50
CA ALA A 73 7.94 16.90 8.90
C ALA A 73 6.47 16.55 9.23
N GLU A 74 5.56 16.72 8.28
CA GLU A 74 4.12 16.48 8.50
C GLU A 74 3.70 15.06 8.16
N PHE A 75 4.59 14.24 7.53
CA PHE A 75 4.19 12.92 7.08
C PHE A 75 5.30 11.87 7.18
N PHE A 76 4.89 10.65 7.42
CA PHE A 76 5.69 9.43 7.31
C PHE A 76 5.84 9.07 5.84
N LEU A 77 7.06 8.97 5.37
CA LEU A 77 7.37 8.73 3.95
C LEU A 77 7.91 7.32 3.74
N ALA A 78 7.14 6.51 3.03
CA ALA A 78 7.51 5.16 2.64
C ALA A 78 7.87 5.10 1.15
N SER A 79 9.02 4.49 0.83
CA SER A 79 9.40 4.13 -0.53
C SER A 79 9.82 2.66 -0.61
N LYS A 80 10.42 2.25 -1.73
CA LYS A 80 10.75 0.85 -1.97
C LYS A 80 12.17 0.71 -2.53
N CYS A 81 12.70 -0.54 -2.52
CA CYS A 81 13.98 -0.88 -3.12
C CYS A 81 13.92 -2.22 -3.85
N GLY A 82 14.98 -2.52 -4.60
CA GLY A 82 15.04 -3.65 -5.52
C GLY A 82 14.39 -3.35 -6.86
N CYS A 83 13.98 -2.11 -7.10
CA CYS A 83 13.42 -1.68 -8.38
C CYS A 83 14.52 -1.49 -9.42
N PRO A 84 14.25 -1.63 -10.73
CA PRO A 84 15.23 -1.28 -11.74
C PRO A 84 15.48 0.23 -11.73
N ILE A 85 16.75 0.63 -11.76
CA ILE A 85 17.17 2.05 -11.79
C ILE A 85 16.76 2.71 -13.10
N GLU A 86 16.85 1.96 -14.19
CA GLU A 86 16.43 2.38 -15.52
C GLU A 86 15.33 1.48 -16.05
N PHE A 87 14.29 2.08 -16.58
CA PHE A 87 13.20 1.34 -17.22
C PHE A 87 13.40 1.35 -18.73
N PRO A 88 13.54 0.18 -19.38
CA PRO A 88 13.53 0.13 -20.83
C PRO A 88 12.22 0.73 -21.35
N ALA A 89 12.32 1.76 -22.20
CA ALA A 89 11.15 2.50 -22.70
C ALA A 89 10.11 1.60 -23.38
N ASP A 90 10.55 0.49 -23.95
CA ASP A 90 9.74 -0.42 -24.75
C ASP A 90 9.45 -1.76 -24.08
N ALA A 91 9.93 -2.00 -22.84
CA ALA A 91 9.67 -3.25 -22.15
C ALA A 91 8.33 -3.23 -21.41
N PRO A 92 7.47 -4.24 -21.59
CA PRO A 92 6.26 -4.35 -20.79
C PRO A 92 6.58 -4.78 -19.34
N PRO A 93 5.81 -4.34 -18.32
CA PRO A 93 5.91 -4.89 -16.99
C PRO A 93 5.51 -6.41 -16.99
N PRO A 94 5.99 -7.23 -16.00
CA PRO A 94 6.81 -6.80 -14.87
C PRO A 94 8.27 -6.61 -15.26
N TYR A 95 8.91 -5.59 -14.68
CA TYR A 95 10.35 -5.39 -14.84
C TYR A 95 11.13 -6.29 -13.88
N PRO A 96 12.31 -6.81 -14.30
CA PRO A 96 13.16 -7.57 -13.40
C PRO A 96 13.60 -6.68 -12.23
N HIS A 97 13.49 -7.20 -11.02
CA HIS A 97 13.99 -6.56 -9.82
C HIS A 97 15.37 -7.07 -9.49
N ASP A 98 16.22 -6.21 -8.97
CA ASP A 98 17.59 -6.50 -8.57
C ASP A 98 17.77 -6.12 -7.10
N TYR A 99 18.07 -7.12 -6.27
CA TYR A 99 18.20 -6.97 -4.83
C TYR A 99 19.66 -6.93 -4.38
N SER A 100 20.61 -6.81 -5.33
CA SER A 100 22.03 -6.63 -5.02
C SER A 100 22.28 -5.39 -4.16
N PRO A 101 23.34 -5.39 -3.33
CA PRO A 101 23.71 -4.25 -2.48
C PRO A 101 23.85 -2.95 -3.29
N GLU A 102 24.43 -3.04 -4.47
CA GLU A 102 24.65 -1.90 -5.36
C GLU A 102 23.32 -1.29 -5.81
N ASN A 103 22.36 -2.12 -6.26
CA ASN A 103 21.08 -1.63 -6.73
C ASN A 103 20.20 -1.10 -5.57
N VAL A 104 20.14 -1.83 -4.44
CA VAL A 104 19.39 -1.41 -3.25
C VAL A 104 19.87 -0.04 -2.76
N ARG A 105 21.18 0.17 -2.67
CA ARG A 105 21.77 1.43 -2.27
C ARG A 105 21.47 2.55 -3.28
N ALA A 106 21.60 2.26 -4.57
CA ALA A 106 21.33 3.21 -5.63
C ALA A 106 19.85 3.65 -5.66
N ASP A 107 18.92 2.72 -5.43
CA ASP A 107 17.48 2.99 -5.31
C ASP A 107 17.20 3.98 -4.17
N VAL A 108 17.71 3.69 -2.96
CA VAL A 108 17.49 4.55 -1.80
C VAL A 108 18.07 5.95 -2.04
N GLU A 109 19.29 6.03 -2.56
CA GLU A 109 19.93 7.32 -2.85
C GLU A 109 19.22 8.10 -3.98
N GLN A 110 18.67 7.41 -4.97
CA GLN A 110 17.87 8.03 -6.02
C GLN A 110 16.54 8.56 -5.44
N SER A 111 15.88 7.76 -4.58
CA SER A 111 14.66 8.18 -3.90
C SER A 111 14.89 9.44 -3.05
N LEU A 112 15.96 9.48 -2.26
CA LEU A 112 16.31 10.67 -1.45
C LEU A 112 16.48 11.91 -2.32
N ARG A 113 17.18 11.79 -3.45
CA ARG A 113 17.37 12.92 -4.39
C ARG A 113 16.04 13.39 -5.01
N ARG A 114 15.18 12.47 -5.49
CA ARG A 114 13.90 12.81 -6.12
C ARG A 114 12.91 13.39 -5.12
N LEU A 115 12.85 12.82 -3.93
CA LEU A 115 11.98 13.24 -2.83
C LEU A 115 12.49 14.50 -2.11
N ARG A 116 13.74 14.94 -2.39
CA ARG A 116 14.40 16.13 -1.78
C ARG A 116 14.42 16.06 -0.25
N THR A 117 14.80 14.91 0.27
CA THR A 117 14.89 14.64 1.71
C THR A 117 16.20 13.92 2.03
N ASP A 118 16.65 14.02 3.27
CA ASP A 118 17.84 13.34 3.77
C ASP A 118 17.56 11.93 4.30
N HIS A 119 16.28 11.61 4.57
CA HIS A 119 15.89 10.28 5.05
C HIS A 119 14.50 9.87 4.58
N LEU A 120 14.29 8.55 4.51
CA LEU A 120 12.99 7.89 4.38
C LEU A 120 12.57 7.34 5.75
N ASP A 121 11.27 7.37 6.07
CA ASP A 121 10.81 6.71 7.28
C ASP A 121 10.79 5.20 7.11
N LEU A 122 10.40 4.71 5.93
CA LEU A 122 10.31 3.29 5.63
C LEU A 122 10.84 2.98 4.21
N VAL A 123 11.74 2.00 4.11
CA VAL A 123 12.12 1.41 2.83
C VAL A 123 11.66 -0.04 2.79
N GLN A 124 10.88 -0.39 1.77
CA GLN A 124 10.27 -1.71 1.63
C GLN A 124 10.93 -2.48 0.48
N VAL A 125 11.36 -3.71 0.73
CA VAL A 125 11.75 -4.62 -0.37
C VAL A 125 10.53 -4.86 -1.26
N HIS A 126 10.68 -4.61 -2.57
CA HIS A 126 9.55 -4.62 -3.51
C HIS A 126 9.37 -6.00 -4.16
N VAL A 127 8.11 -6.33 -4.51
CA VAL A 127 7.70 -7.51 -5.34
C VAL A 127 7.97 -8.87 -4.69
N SER A 128 8.17 -8.94 -3.37
CA SER A 128 8.16 -10.19 -2.61
C SER A 128 9.14 -11.26 -3.13
N PRO A 129 10.47 -11.01 -3.18
CA PRO A 129 11.46 -12.02 -3.56
C PRO A 129 11.43 -13.23 -2.61
N THR A 130 12.05 -14.33 -2.97
CA THR A 130 12.21 -15.45 -2.05
C THR A 130 13.17 -15.09 -0.91
N ARG A 131 13.05 -15.77 0.22
CA ARG A 131 14.02 -15.66 1.32
C ARG A 131 15.45 -15.94 0.85
N ALA A 132 15.66 -16.99 0.04
CA ALA A 132 16.96 -17.31 -0.53
C ALA A 132 17.55 -16.15 -1.35
N THR A 133 16.71 -15.48 -2.16
CA THR A 133 17.13 -14.29 -2.92
C THR A 133 17.62 -13.17 -2.01
N LEU A 134 16.94 -12.92 -0.89
CA LEU A 134 17.34 -11.89 0.08
C LEU A 134 18.67 -12.23 0.76
N GLU A 135 18.84 -13.50 1.17
CA GLU A 135 20.06 -14.00 1.83
C GLU A 135 21.27 -14.00 0.87
N GLU A 136 21.10 -14.50 -0.36
CA GLU A 136 22.15 -14.52 -1.38
C GLU A 136 22.64 -13.13 -1.79
N ASN A 137 21.77 -12.13 -1.76
CA ASN A 137 22.08 -10.75 -2.13
C ASN A 137 22.41 -9.86 -0.93
N HIS A 138 22.43 -10.37 0.30
CA HIS A 138 22.66 -9.57 1.50
C HIS A 138 21.77 -8.32 1.56
N THR A 139 20.49 -8.46 1.12
CA THR A 139 19.58 -7.34 0.95
C THR A 139 19.21 -6.68 2.29
N VAL A 140 18.97 -7.50 3.33
CA VAL A 140 18.61 -7.01 4.67
C VAL A 140 19.80 -6.30 5.29
N GLU A 141 20.99 -6.89 5.25
CA GLU A 141 22.23 -6.31 5.76
C GLU A 141 22.52 -4.95 5.09
N THR A 142 22.27 -4.83 3.78
CA THR A 142 22.44 -3.57 3.04
C THR A 142 21.45 -2.49 3.53
N LEU A 143 20.22 -2.88 3.86
CA LEU A 143 19.22 -1.96 4.42
C LEU A 143 19.58 -1.56 5.86
N GLU A 144 20.12 -2.46 6.67
CA GLU A 144 20.63 -2.17 8.02
C GLU A 144 21.81 -1.20 7.97
N ASP A 145 22.73 -1.33 7.00
CA ASP A 145 23.80 -0.37 6.77
C ASP A 145 23.25 1.02 6.43
N LEU A 146 22.27 1.10 5.52
CA LEU A 146 21.62 2.36 5.16
C LEU A 146 20.84 2.97 6.32
N GLN A 147 20.29 2.15 7.21
CA GLN A 147 19.66 2.59 8.46
C GLN A 147 20.72 3.17 9.43
N ALA A 148 21.85 2.50 9.58
CA ALA A 148 22.97 3.00 10.39
C ALA A 148 23.56 4.31 9.84
N GLU A 149 23.52 4.50 8.51
CA GLU A 149 23.89 5.77 7.85
C GLU A 149 22.83 6.89 8.04
N GLY A 150 21.66 6.57 8.63
CA GLY A 150 20.56 7.53 8.84
C GLY A 150 19.73 7.82 7.59
N LYS A 151 19.88 7.04 6.51
CA LYS A 151 19.13 7.21 5.25
C LYS A 151 17.71 6.66 5.30
N LEU A 152 17.44 5.74 6.22
CA LEU A 152 16.10 5.22 6.51
C LEU A 152 15.92 4.93 8.00
N ARG A 153 14.67 4.92 8.47
CA ARG A 153 14.37 4.64 9.88
C ARG A 153 13.92 3.21 10.11
N PHE A 154 13.10 2.66 9.20
CA PHE A 154 12.50 1.33 9.33
C PHE A 154 12.64 0.53 8.04
N ILE A 155 12.77 -0.80 8.19
CA ILE A 155 12.90 -1.75 7.09
C ILE A 155 11.58 -2.48 6.91
N GLY A 156 11.06 -2.56 5.68
CA GLY A 156 9.80 -3.22 5.38
C GLY A 156 9.85 -4.21 4.23
N MET A 157 8.75 -4.93 4.08
CA MET A 157 8.54 -5.87 2.99
C MET A 157 7.18 -5.62 2.32
N SER A 158 7.17 -5.35 1.01
CA SER A 158 5.93 -5.38 0.22
C SER A 158 5.68 -6.82 -0.25
N GLY A 159 5.04 -7.60 0.63
CA GLY A 159 4.96 -9.05 0.52
C GLY A 159 3.62 -9.56 -0.02
N ILE A 160 3.70 -10.71 -0.71
CA ILE A 160 2.54 -11.49 -1.18
C ILE A 160 2.84 -13.00 -1.05
N LEU A 161 1.78 -13.81 -1.12
CA LEU A 161 1.92 -15.26 -1.31
C LEU A 161 2.64 -15.57 -2.64
N PRO A 162 3.47 -16.65 -2.69
CA PRO A 162 3.68 -17.62 -1.62
C PRO A 162 4.75 -17.23 -0.60
N ASN A 163 5.57 -16.19 -0.83
CA ASN A 163 6.79 -15.88 -0.07
C ASN A 163 6.54 -15.14 1.27
N LEU A 164 5.38 -14.49 1.43
CA LEU A 164 5.08 -13.68 2.61
C LEU A 164 5.19 -14.45 3.95
N PRO A 165 4.77 -15.72 4.09
CA PRO A 165 4.96 -16.47 5.33
C PRO A 165 6.42 -16.56 5.77
N ASP A 166 7.33 -16.80 4.83
CA ASP A 166 8.78 -16.87 5.10
C ASP A 166 9.29 -15.51 5.57
N HIS A 167 8.85 -14.41 4.93
CA HIS A 167 9.24 -13.07 5.34
C HIS A 167 8.77 -12.73 6.77
N VAL A 168 7.55 -13.09 7.14
CA VAL A 168 7.05 -12.93 8.51
C VAL A 168 7.88 -13.75 9.51
N ALA A 169 8.27 -14.95 9.13
CA ALA A 169 9.10 -15.83 9.96
C ALA A 169 10.55 -15.32 10.15
N MET A 170 11.08 -14.52 9.22
CA MET A 170 12.44 -13.95 9.33
C MET A 170 12.60 -12.97 10.51
N ARG A 171 11.54 -12.28 10.92
CA ARG A 171 11.56 -11.32 12.06
C ARG A 171 12.56 -10.15 11.91
N VAL A 172 12.87 -9.78 10.69
CA VAL A 172 13.80 -8.68 10.36
C VAL A 172 13.09 -7.43 9.80
N PHE A 173 11.80 -7.54 9.49
CA PHE A 173 11.02 -6.44 8.93
C PHE A 173 10.15 -5.78 10.00
N ASP A 174 10.27 -4.45 10.11
CA ASP A 174 9.44 -3.63 11.02
C ASP A 174 8.01 -3.48 10.51
N VAL A 175 7.83 -3.44 9.18
CA VAL A 175 6.53 -3.18 8.53
C VAL A 175 6.32 -4.12 7.33
N PHE A 176 5.12 -4.66 7.22
CA PHE A 176 4.67 -5.41 6.05
C PHE A 176 3.60 -4.66 5.27
N GLN A 177 3.82 -4.45 3.97
CA GLN A 177 2.80 -3.97 3.05
C GLN A 177 2.13 -5.17 2.38
N ILE A 178 0.85 -5.41 2.70
CA ILE A 178 0.11 -6.62 2.33
C ILE A 178 -1.16 -6.24 1.56
N PRO A 179 -1.53 -6.94 0.45
CA PRO A 179 -2.80 -6.71 -0.22
C PRO A 179 -3.97 -7.30 0.58
N TYR A 180 -5.02 -6.50 0.81
CA TYR A 180 -6.25 -6.97 1.44
C TYR A 180 -7.42 -6.03 1.15
N SER A 181 -8.60 -6.60 0.95
CA SER A 181 -9.88 -5.91 0.88
C SER A 181 -11.03 -6.90 1.04
N ALA A 182 -12.26 -6.42 1.10
CA ALA A 182 -13.45 -7.26 1.12
C ALA A 182 -13.50 -8.30 -0.03
N VAL A 183 -12.92 -7.97 -1.19
CA VAL A 183 -12.92 -8.83 -2.39
C VAL A 183 -11.59 -9.54 -2.63
N GLN A 184 -10.60 -9.34 -1.77
CA GLN A 184 -9.29 -9.99 -1.84
C GLN A 184 -8.81 -10.32 -0.42
N ARG A 185 -9.11 -11.52 0.07
CA ARG A 185 -8.90 -11.94 1.45
C ARG A 185 -7.83 -13.01 1.63
N ASP A 186 -7.10 -13.36 0.57
CA ASP A 186 -6.08 -14.43 0.58
C ASP A 186 -5.01 -14.25 1.67
N HIS A 187 -4.72 -13.01 2.04
CA HIS A 187 -3.68 -12.66 3.01
C HIS A 187 -4.22 -12.31 4.41
N GLU A 188 -5.54 -12.46 4.67
CA GLU A 188 -6.16 -12.02 5.92
C GLU A 188 -5.48 -12.59 7.18
N LYS A 189 -5.17 -13.89 7.16
CA LYS A 189 -4.49 -14.55 8.26
C LYS A 189 -3.06 -14.04 8.46
N LEU A 190 -2.34 -13.80 7.37
CA LEU A 190 -0.95 -13.32 7.42
C LEU A 190 -0.84 -11.90 7.94
N ILE A 191 -1.87 -11.04 7.76
CA ILE A 191 -1.94 -9.73 8.41
C ILE A 191 -1.98 -9.88 9.93
N THR A 192 -2.80 -10.81 10.44
CA THR A 192 -2.85 -11.11 11.86
C THR A 192 -1.51 -11.63 12.38
N GLU A 193 -0.90 -12.59 11.67
CA GLU A 193 0.40 -13.17 12.04
C GLU A 193 1.52 -12.13 12.06
N ALA A 194 1.54 -11.20 11.11
CA ALA A 194 2.51 -10.10 11.08
C ALA A 194 2.30 -9.14 12.25
N ALA A 195 1.05 -8.76 12.54
CA ALA A 195 0.72 -7.90 13.67
C ALA A 195 1.04 -8.56 15.02
N ASP A 196 0.71 -9.85 15.20
CA ASP A 196 1.05 -10.62 16.41
C ASP A 196 2.57 -10.77 16.59
N ALA A 197 3.31 -10.72 15.48
CA ALA A 197 4.76 -10.68 15.48
C ALA A 197 5.34 -9.33 15.92
N GLY A 198 4.49 -8.31 16.11
CA GLY A 198 4.86 -6.95 16.48
C GLY A 198 5.16 -6.04 15.29
N ALA A 199 5.05 -6.52 14.04
CA ALA A 199 5.28 -5.70 12.86
C ALA A 199 4.10 -4.76 12.58
N GLY A 200 4.38 -3.59 12.03
CA GLY A 200 3.37 -2.72 11.44
C GLY A 200 2.77 -3.32 10.18
N THR A 201 1.48 -3.10 9.96
CA THR A 201 0.80 -3.59 8.76
C THR A 201 0.25 -2.43 7.96
N LEU A 202 0.74 -2.31 6.75
CA LEU A 202 0.32 -1.33 5.77
C LEU A 202 -0.46 -2.06 4.67
N ILE A 203 -1.77 -1.81 4.58
CA ILE A 203 -2.61 -2.53 3.64
C ILE A 203 -2.69 -1.77 2.32
N ARG A 204 -2.36 -2.45 1.22
CA ARG A 204 -2.58 -1.94 -0.13
C ARG A 204 -3.79 -2.59 -0.80
N GLY A 205 -4.40 -1.87 -1.71
CA GLY A 205 -5.61 -2.35 -2.38
C GLY A 205 -6.85 -2.31 -1.48
N GLY A 206 -6.81 -1.61 -0.35
CA GLY A 206 -7.89 -1.56 0.63
C GLY A 206 -9.21 -0.99 0.13
N ALA A 207 -9.18 -0.21 -0.96
CA ALA A 207 -10.38 0.23 -1.69
C ALA A 207 -10.65 -0.60 -2.95
N ALA A 208 -10.14 -1.85 -3.03
CA ALA A 208 -10.25 -2.76 -4.18
C ALA A 208 -9.92 -2.10 -5.54
N ARG A 209 -9.00 -1.12 -5.55
CA ARG A 209 -8.64 -0.29 -6.72
C ARG A 209 -9.84 0.39 -7.39
N GLY A 210 -10.91 0.64 -6.65
CA GLY A 210 -12.15 1.18 -7.16
C GLY A 210 -13.01 0.18 -7.96
N ALA A 211 -12.75 -1.11 -7.82
CA ALA A 211 -13.44 -2.15 -8.59
C ALA A 211 -14.97 -2.14 -8.44
N ALA A 212 -15.48 -1.80 -7.25
CA ALA A 212 -16.91 -1.73 -6.98
C ALA A 212 -17.54 -0.35 -7.23
N ALA A 213 -16.80 0.61 -7.80
CA ALA A 213 -17.39 1.88 -8.22
C ALA A 213 -18.27 1.66 -9.45
N GLU A 214 -19.41 2.36 -9.50
CA GLU A 214 -20.43 2.20 -10.55
C GLU A 214 -19.91 2.53 -11.96
N ASP A 215 -18.86 3.38 -12.05
CA ASP A 215 -18.26 3.84 -13.28
C ASP A 215 -17.04 3.04 -13.74
N LYS A 216 -16.67 1.97 -13.03
CA LYS A 216 -15.47 1.19 -13.33
C LYS A 216 -15.78 -0.29 -13.58
N SER A 217 -15.10 -0.86 -14.58
CA SER A 217 -15.05 -2.32 -14.72
C SER A 217 -14.19 -2.94 -13.61
N TRP A 218 -14.62 -4.05 -13.04
CA TRP A 218 -13.86 -4.87 -12.10
C TRP A 218 -12.51 -5.26 -12.70
N ARG A 219 -11.49 -4.46 -12.47
CA ARG A 219 -10.11 -4.78 -12.82
C ARG A 219 -9.41 -5.26 -11.56
N THR A 220 -9.54 -6.54 -11.27
CA THR A 220 -8.61 -7.21 -10.38
C THR A 220 -7.26 -7.22 -11.07
N GLY A 221 -6.27 -6.54 -10.50
CA GLY A 221 -4.94 -6.47 -11.09
C GLY A 221 -4.22 -7.83 -11.08
N PRO A 222 -2.98 -7.89 -11.61
CA PRO A 222 -2.20 -9.13 -11.74
C PRO A 222 -1.86 -9.84 -10.42
N LEU A 223 -2.35 -9.36 -9.30
CA LEU A 223 -2.12 -9.89 -7.97
C LEU A 223 -3.23 -10.85 -7.48
N SER A 224 -4.30 -11.02 -8.23
CA SER A 224 -5.31 -12.05 -7.98
C SER A 224 -5.03 -13.25 -8.89
N GLN A 225 -5.00 -14.44 -8.33
CA GLN A 225 -4.82 -15.67 -9.10
C GLN A 225 -6.00 -15.94 -10.06
N ASP A 226 -7.20 -15.39 -9.75
CA ASP A 226 -8.37 -15.36 -10.66
C ASP A 226 -9.01 -13.96 -10.62
N PRO A 227 -8.83 -13.14 -11.66
CA PRO A 227 -9.37 -11.79 -11.73
C PRO A 227 -10.89 -11.67 -11.61
N GLY A 228 -11.64 -12.73 -11.93
CA GLY A 228 -13.10 -12.73 -11.88
C GLY A 228 -13.70 -13.18 -10.54
N VAL A 229 -12.92 -13.78 -9.64
CA VAL A 229 -13.45 -14.32 -8.38
C VAL A 229 -14.03 -13.23 -7.49
N GLY A 230 -13.32 -12.12 -7.32
CA GLY A 230 -13.78 -11.01 -6.49
C GLY A 230 -15.11 -10.43 -6.98
N GLN A 231 -15.28 -10.26 -8.29
CA GLN A 231 -16.53 -9.79 -8.89
C GLN A 231 -17.66 -10.80 -8.69
N ARG A 232 -17.43 -12.06 -9.03
CA ARG A 232 -18.45 -13.11 -8.85
C ARG A 232 -18.88 -13.24 -7.40
N ASN A 233 -17.94 -13.26 -6.47
CA ASN A 233 -18.25 -13.32 -5.04
C ASN A 233 -19.07 -12.12 -4.59
N TRP A 234 -18.75 -10.93 -5.07
CA TRP A 234 -19.51 -9.71 -4.78
C TRP A 234 -20.96 -9.81 -5.30
N GLU A 235 -21.13 -10.15 -6.59
CA GLU A 235 -22.43 -10.19 -7.26
C GLU A 235 -23.35 -11.29 -6.69
N THR A 236 -22.79 -12.40 -6.21
CA THR A 236 -23.58 -13.55 -5.71
C THR A 236 -23.71 -13.60 -4.19
N SER A 237 -23.06 -12.70 -3.46
CA SER A 237 -22.95 -12.76 -2.00
C SER A 237 -24.21 -12.34 -1.24
N GLY A 238 -25.15 -11.65 -1.88
CA GLY A 238 -26.25 -10.97 -1.16
C GLY A 238 -25.81 -9.69 -0.44
N LEU A 239 -24.57 -9.25 -0.66
CA LEU A 239 -24.00 -8.07 0.01
C LEU A 239 -24.74 -6.77 -0.36
N ALA A 240 -25.32 -6.71 -1.58
CA ALA A 240 -26.05 -5.53 -2.05
C ALA A 240 -27.24 -5.20 -1.13
N ASP A 241 -27.96 -6.20 -0.65
CA ASP A 241 -29.09 -6.00 0.28
C ASP A 241 -28.58 -5.47 1.63
N LEU A 242 -27.54 -6.06 2.16
CA LEU A 242 -26.89 -5.63 3.41
C LEU A 242 -26.40 -4.17 3.34
N LEU A 243 -25.83 -3.74 2.22
CA LEU A 243 -25.36 -2.37 2.01
C LEU A 243 -26.52 -1.40 1.86
N SER A 244 -27.59 -1.79 1.17
CA SER A 244 -28.80 -0.99 1.04
C SER A 244 -29.45 -0.74 2.40
N GLU A 245 -29.57 -1.77 3.23
CA GLU A 245 -30.08 -1.64 4.60
C GLU A 245 -29.20 -0.74 5.47
N ALA A 246 -27.88 -0.81 5.32
CA ALA A 246 -26.91 0.00 6.03
C ALA A 246 -26.80 1.45 5.49
N GLY A 247 -27.44 1.78 4.36
CA GLY A 247 -27.35 3.09 3.72
C GLY A 247 -25.92 3.44 3.29
N MET A 248 -25.15 2.46 2.83
CA MET A 248 -23.71 2.57 2.58
C MET A 248 -23.38 2.33 1.11
N THR A 249 -22.50 3.16 0.54
CA THR A 249 -22.01 2.91 -0.82
C THR A 249 -21.01 1.75 -0.85
N ASN A 250 -20.88 1.10 -2.00
CA ASN A 250 -19.91 0.01 -2.20
C ASN A 250 -18.48 0.42 -1.82
N MET A 251 -18.05 1.61 -2.23
CA MET A 251 -16.70 2.10 -1.97
C MET A 251 -16.46 2.41 -0.50
N GLU A 252 -17.43 3.01 0.19
CA GLU A 252 -17.37 3.24 1.63
C GLU A 252 -17.26 1.91 2.38
N PHE A 253 -18.11 0.94 2.01
CA PHE A 253 -18.09 -0.37 2.63
C PHE A 253 -16.73 -1.06 2.48
N ILE A 254 -16.21 -1.15 1.25
CA ILE A 254 -14.93 -1.84 0.98
C ILE A 254 -13.79 -1.23 1.81
N LEU A 255 -13.71 0.10 1.86
CA LEU A 255 -12.68 0.77 2.64
C LEU A 255 -12.86 0.50 4.14
N ARG A 256 -14.08 0.66 4.66
CA ARG A 256 -14.35 0.44 6.08
C ARG A 256 -14.27 -1.03 6.49
N PHE A 257 -14.59 -1.97 5.59
CA PHE A 257 -14.31 -3.40 5.79
C PHE A 257 -12.80 -3.63 5.99
N THR A 258 -11.99 -3.05 5.14
CA THR A 258 -10.52 -3.13 5.28
C THR A 258 -10.04 -2.56 6.60
N LEU A 259 -10.53 -1.38 6.99
CA LEU A 259 -10.23 -0.73 8.26
C LEU A 259 -10.67 -1.53 9.49
N SER A 260 -11.59 -2.48 9.32
CA SER A 260 -12.13 -3.33 10.39
C SER A 260 -11.22 -4.51 10.74
N HIS A 261 -10.18 -4.78 9.94
CA HIS A 261 -9.25 -5.87 10.27
C HIS A 261 -8.46 -5.53 11.54
N PRO A 262 -8.50 -6.39 12.60
CA PRO A 262 -7.90 -6.07 13.90
C PRO A 262 -6.39 -5.89 13.85
N GLY A 263 -5.70 -6.61 12.97
CA GLY A 263 -4.25 -6.51 12.79
C GLY A 263 -3.83 -5.40 11.81
N LEU A 264 -4.72 -4.50 11.37
CA LEU A 264 -4.37 -3.41 10.46
C LEU A 264 -3.85 -2.19 11.24
N SER A 265 -2.67 -1.69 10.88
CA SER A 265 -2.19 -0.38 11.34
C SER A 265 -2.76 0.74 10.45
N THR A 266 -2.53 0.68 9.14
CA THR A 266 -3.01 1.66 8.17
C THR A 266 -3.33 1.01 6.83
N THR A 267 -4.16 1.67 6.00
CA THR A 267 -4.37 1.28 4.60
C THR A 267 -4.06 2.43 3.67
N ILE A 268 -3.38 2.16 2.56
CA ILE A 268 -3.12 3.16 1.53
C ILE A 268 -4.14 3.07 0.40
N VAL A 269 -4.64 4.21 -0.01
CA VAL A 269 -5.53 4.35 -1.17
C VAL A 269 -4.96 5.39 -2.12
N GLY A 270 -4.76 4.98 -3.39
CA GLY A 270 -4.27 5.84 -4.46
C GLY A 270 -5.42 6.42 -5.29
N THR A 271 -5.34 7.69 -5.57
CA THR A 271 -6.22 8.37 -6.54
C THR A 271 -5.54 9.61 -7.11
N SER A 272 -5.82 9.94 -8.36
CA SER A 272 -5.51 11.25 -8.97
C SER A 272 -6.72 12.20 -9.02
N ASN A 273 -7.87 11.78 -8.48
CA ASN A 273 -9.11 12.55 -8.47
C ASN A 273 -9.36 13.14 -7.07
N PRO A 274 -9.41 14.49 -6.89
CA PRO A 274 -9.67 15.11 -5.60
C PRO A 274 -11.01 14.74 -4.96
N ALA A 275 -12.06 14.49 -5.76
CA ALA A 275 -13.35 14.06 -5.24
C ALA A 275 -13.29 12.67 -4.61
N HIS A 276 -12.54 11.76 -5.24
CA HIS A 276 -12.30 10.42 -4.65
C HIS A 276 -11.45 10.51 -3.38
N LEU A 277 -10.45 11.41 -3.33
CA LEU A 277 -9.69 11.66 -2.11
C LEU A 277 -10.61 12.11 -0.96
N ALA A 278 -11.46 13.12 -1.21
CA ALA A 278 -12.41 13.60 -0.22
C ALA A 278 -13.37 12.50 0.26
N SER A 279 -13.89 11.67 -0.65
CA SER A 279 -14.76 10.53 -0.32
C SER A 279 -14.06 9.49 0.53
N ASN A 280 -12.80 9.15 0.20
CA ASN A 280 -12.00 8.19 0.97
C ASN A 280 -11.69 8.71 2.38
N ILE A 281 -11.36 9.99 2.52
CA ILE A 281 -11.14 10.64 3.81
C ILE A 281 -12.44 10.60 4.64
N ALA A 282 -13.58 10.98 4.05
CA ALA A 282 -14.87 10.94 4.74
C ALA A 282 -15.26 9.52 5.20
N ALA A 283 -15.00 8.50 4.37
CA ALA A 283 -15.24 7.11 4.74
C ALA A 283 -14.33 6.66 5.89
N ALA A 284 -13.03 7.01 5.84
CA ALA A 284 -12.07 6.69 6.89
C ALA A 284 -12.38 7.40 8.22
N GLN A 285 -12.89 8.62 8.18
CA GLN A 285 -13.33 9.37 9.38
C GLN A 285 -14.49 8.67 10.12
N ARG A 286 -15.32 7.92 9.40
CA ARG A 286 -16.37 7.07 10.02
C ARG A 286 -15.79 5.84 10.73
N GLY A 287 -14.51 5.52 10.48
CA GLY A 287 -13.79 4.40 11.07
C GLY A 287 -14.23 3.02 10.58
N PRO A 288 -13.86 1.96 11.29
CA PRO A 288 -14.24 0.58 10.99
C PRO A 288 -15.77 0.40 10.87
N LEU A 289 -16.19 -0.68 10.25
CA LEU A 289 -17.60 -1.11 10.28
C LEU A 289 -18.02 -1.45 11.73
N PRO A 290 -19.31 -1.32 12.07
CA PRO A 290 -19.86 -1.97 13.26
C PRO A 290 -19.49 -3.45 13.29
N ALA A 291 -19.19 -3.99 14.46
CA ALA A 291 -18.64 -5.35 14.59
C ALA A 291 -19.58 -6.43 14.04
N ASP A 292 -20.87 -6.29 14.26
CA ASP A 292 -21.93 -7.18 13.73
C ASP A 292 -21.98 -7.15 12.20
N LEU A 293 -21.95 -5.95 11.60
CA LEU A 293 -21.92 -5.76 10.16
C LEU A 293 -20.65 -6.36 9.54
N TYR A 294 -19.49 -6.16 10.18
CA TYR A 294 -18.23 -6.74 9.72
C TYR A 294 -18.28 -8.27 9.72
N GLN A 295 -18.80 -8.89 10.79
CA GLN A 295 -18.91 -10.34 10.90
C GLN A 295 -19.92 -10.91 9.89
N GLU A 296 -21.04 -10.22 9.67
CA GLU A 296 -22.02 -10.65 8.68
C GLU A 296 -21.44 -10.59 7.25
N ALA A 297 -20.79 -9.48 6.92
CA ALA A 297 -20.09 -9.33 5.64
C ALA A 297 -19.01 -10.43 5.43
N LYS A 298 -18.30 -10.83 6.48
CA LYS A 298 -17.32 -11.94 6.39
C LYS A 298 -17.95 -13.28 6.07
N LYS A 299 -19.17 -13.55 6.51
CA LYS A 299 -19.90 -14.77 6.17
C LYS A 299 -20.35 -14.77 4.71
N LEU A 300 -20.81 -13.61 4.22
CA LEU A 300 -21.23 -13.41 2.83
C LEU A 300 -20.06 -13.44 1.83
N LEU A 301 -18.87 -13.06 2.28
CA LEU A 301 -17.63 -13.02 1.50
C LEU A 301 -16.63 -14.04 2.07
N PRO A 302 -16.82 -15.34 1.84
CA PRO A 302 -15.96 -16.38 2.41
C PRO A 302 -14.50 -16.20 1.97
N LEU A 303 -13.58 -16.74 2.80
CA LEU A 303 -12.19 -16.89 2.40
C LEU A 303 -12.12 -17.78 1.16
N PRO A 304 -11.17 -17.51 0.23
CA PRO A 304 -10.90 -18.48 -0.81
C PRO A 304 -10.49 -19.80 -0.16
N ASP A 305 -10.98 -20.92 -0.72
CA ASP A 305 -10.61 -22.25 -0.24
C ASP A 305 -9.07 -22.37 -0.20
N ALA A 306 -8.56 -22.88 0.91
CA ALA A 306 -7.14 -23.18 1.05
C ALA A 306 -6.76 -24.23 -0.01
N ARG A 307 -6.09 -23.81 -1.08
CA ARG A 307 -5.55 -24.72 -2.11
C ARG A 307 -4.18 -25.19 -1.72
#